data_d2ae5f2a00cf5480fd370ff1be4c7fb5
#
_entry.id   d2ae5f2a00cf5480fd370ff1be4c7fb5
#
_cell.length_a   1.000
_cell.length_b   1.000
_cell.length_c   1.000
_cell.angle_alpha   90.00
_cell.angle_beta   90.00
_cell.angle_gamma   90.00
#
_symmetry.space_group_name_H-M   'P 1'
#
loop_
_entity.id
_entity.type
_entity.pdbx_description
1 polymer ?
#
loop_
_entity_poly.entity_id
_entity_poly.type
_entity_poly.pdbx_seq_one_letter_code
_entity_poly.pdbx_strand_id
1 'polypeptide(L)'
;LQAGNFTKLSGDVTGTDMARLGHDADGGNDVEITKLYYRFPIGTKFTAYVGTADLDIDDIFDPTNPWLESSGSGALSRFNRRNPVTYRGPEGAGGGFTYKFSDALSLSLLYLADGDDAPSPAQKDGLFNGAYSAGAQLGISPIDNLELSLTYVRSYQPGGDVNLSGSTGSSLAKEPFGEEVATSANRFGAQASFRLTEQIHIGGWFGYIDAIAEDDFIHENGEIVEEGDNADIFTWAANLSFIDLGKEGAVFSIAGGVPPRATEIDGTDAEDDDTSYLIEAQYKFPITNNIMITPGAYVIFNPNHDDDNDTIWVGAIRTTFKF
;
A
#
# COMPACT_ATOMS: atom_id res chain seq x y z
N LEU A 1 11.52 12.23 10.99
CA LEU A 1 11.93 11.58 12.23
C LEU A 1 10.85 10.60 12.68
N GLN A 2 11.22 9.39 13.01
CA GLN A 2 10.33 8.36 13.53
C GLN A 2 10.88 7.82 14.86
N ALA A 3 9.98 7.53 15.79
CA ALA A 3 10.26 6.73 16.97
C ALA A 3 9.03 5.85 17.19
N GLY A 4 9.22 4.56 17.31
CA GLY A 4 8.14 3.60 17.46
C GLY A 4 8.50 2.52 18.49
N ASN A 5 7.47 2.06 19.21
CA ASN A 5 7.56 0.93 20.13
C ASN A 5 6.28 0.09 20.12
N PHE A 6 5.59 0.08 18.97
CA PHE A 6 4.36 -0.67 18.82
C PHE A 6 4.61 -1.92 17.96
N THR A 7 4.41 -3.10 18.55
CA THR A 7 4.53 -4.37 17.84
C THR A 7 3.57 -4.42 16.67
N LYS A 8 4.08 -4.72 15.48
CA LYS A 8 3.26 -4.88 14.28
C LYS A 8 2.24 -6.01 14.48
N LEU A 9 0.98 -5.76 14.14
CA LEU A 9 -0.06 -6.80 14.12
C LEU A 9 0.07 -7.64 12.83
N SER A 10 1.24 -8.23 12.62
CA SER A 10 1.59 -9.06 11.45
C SER A 10 1.27 -10.54 11.68
N GLY A 11 1.61 -11.38 10.71
CA GLY A 11 1.44 -12.82 10.76
C GLY A 11 1.97 -13.47 12.04
N ASP A 12 3.11 -13.02 12.56
CA ASP A 12 3.72 -13.54 13.78
C ASP A 12 2.87 -13.30 15.06
N VAL A 13 2.01 -12.28 15.05
CA VAL A 13 1.21 -11.89 16.22
C VAL A 13 -0.25 -12.28 16.07
N THR A 14 -0.81 -12.15 14.88
CA THR A 14 -2.25 -12.33 14.62
C THR A 14 -2.56 -13.48 13.67
N GLY A 15 -1.55 -14.16 13.15
CA GLY A 15 -1.69 -15.19 12.11
C GLY A 15 -1.93 -14.63 10.71
N THR A 16 -2.00 -13.30 10.54
CA THR A 16 -2.21 -12.66 9.24
C THR A 16 -1.65 -11.25 9.16
N ASP A 17 -1.14 -10.85 8.01
CA ASP A 17 -0.73 -9.47 7.73
C ASP A 17 -1.92 -8.52 7.50
N MET A 18 -3.12 -9.05 7.28
CA MET A 18 -4.34 -8.24 7.09
C MET A 18 -4.69 -7.39 8.31
N ALA A 19 -4.25 -7.81 9.52
CA ALA A 19 -4.53 -7.11 10.77
C ALA A 19 -3.65 -5.89 11.04
N ARG A 20 -2.66 -5.58 10.18
CA ARG A 20 -1.72 -4.49 10.41
C ARG A 20 -2.37 -3.12 10.50
N LEU A 21 -1.91 -2.33 11.46
CA LEU A 21 -2.27 -0.92 11.58
C LEU A 21 -1.54 -0.06 10.53
N GLY A 22 -2.18 1.02 10.11
CA GLY A 22 -1.64 1.95 9.12
C GLY A 22 -0.45 2.80 9.60
N HIS A 23 -0.09 2.70 10.87
CA HIS A 23 0.93 3.50 11.55
C HIS A 23 1.77 2.69 12.53
N ASP A 24 1.77 1.36 12.38
CA ASP A 24 2.60 0.50 13.21
C ASP A 24 4.10 0.71 12.91
N ALA A 25 4.89 0.88 13.94
CA ALA A 25 6.34 0.99 13.85
C ALA A 25 6.95 0.54 15.18
N ASP A 26 7.99 -0.26 15.11
CA ASP A 26 8.78 -0.69 16.24
C ASP A 26 10.27 -0.47 15.94
N GLY A 27 10.81 0.61 16.46
CA GLY A 27 12.25 0.98 16.41
C GLY A 27 12.88 0.95 17.79
N GLY A 28 12.31 0.22 18.76
CA GLY A 28 12.88 0.10 20.12
C GLY A 28 12.92 1.40 20.91
N ASN A 29 12.08 2.40 20.59
CA ASN A 29 12.09 3.77 21.11
C ASN A 29 13.24 4.66 20.63
N ASP A 30 14.09 4.20 19.73
CA ASP A 30 15.12 5.05 19.13
C ASP A 30 14.49 6.07 18.16
N VAL A 31 15.10 7.25 18.08
CA VAL A 31 14.67 8.29 17.15
C VAL A 31 15.55 8.24 15.91
N GLU A 32 14.97 7.92 14.77
CA GLU A 32 15.68 7.74 13.51
C GLU A 32 15.24 8.76 12.46
N ILE A 33 16.15 9.07 11.53
CA ILE A 33 15.79 9.77 10.28
C ILE A 33 15.39 8.68 9.30
N THR A 34 14.11 8.41 9.20
CA THR A 34 13.60 7.37 8.29
C THR A 34 13.36 7.91 6.89
N LYS A 35 13.09 9.21 6.72
CA LYS A 35 12.74 9.78 5.41
C LYS A 35 13.65 10.94 5.05
N LEU A 36 14.37 10.83 3.91
CA LEU A 36 15.24 11.86 3.37
C LEU A 36 15.16 11.90 1.84
N TYR A 37 14.39 12.85 1.34
CA TYR A 37 14.31 13.12 -0.10
C TYR A 37 14.18 14.61 -0.40
N TYR A 38 14.45 14.97 -1.63
CA TYR A 38 14.30 16.32 -2.12
C TYR A 38 13.24 16.38 -3.23
N ARG A 39 12.24 17.26 -3.01
CA ARG A 39 11.19 17.58 -3.96
C ARG A 39 11.36 19.01 -4.45
N PHE A 40 11.48 19.22 -5.76
CA PHE A 40 11.68 20.56 -6.30
C PHE A 40 10.90 20.79 -7.59
N PRO A 41 10.26 21.97 -7.72
CA PRO A 41 9.57 22.35 -8.94
C PRO A 41 10.57 22.82 -10.01
N ILE A 42 10.31 22.48 -11.27
CA ILE A 42 10.99 23.04 -12.43
C ILE A 42 9.97 23.75 -13.29
N GLY A 43 9.94 25.07 -13.19
CA GLY A 43 8.86 25.87 -13.76
C GLY A 43 7.52 25.62 -13.04
N THR A 44 6.41 25.70 -13.77
CA THR A 44 5.04 25.60 -13.20
C THR A 44 4.39 24.24 -13.40
N LYS A 45 4.97 23.39 -14.23
CA LYS A 45 4.32 22.13 -14.67
C LYS A 45 5.07 20.87 -14.27
N PHE A 46 6.34 20.98 -13.92
CA PHE A 46 7.19 19.84 -13.64
C PHE A 46 7.63 19.85 -12.18
N THR A 47 7.49 18.74 -11.49
CA THR A 47 8.01 18.53 -10.15
C THR A 47 8.88 17.28 -10.16
N ALA A 48 10.13 17.40 -9.72
CA ALA A 48 11.06 16.29 -9.61
C ALA A 48 11.23 15.85 -8.15
N TYR A 49 11.55 14.58 -7.97
CA TYR A 49 11.80 13.93 -6.69
C TYR A 49 13.09 13.13 -6.78
N VAL A 50 13.91 13.19 -5.75
CA VAL A 50 15.09 12.34 -5.59
C VAL A 50 15.31 12.06 -4.10
N GLY A 51 15.54 10.83 -3.74
CA GLY A 51 15.71 10.39 -2.35
C GLY A 51 16.62 9.20 -2.22
N THR A 52 17.13 9.03 -1.01
CA THR A 52 18.03 7.94 -0.64
C THR A 52 17.58 7.21 0.62
N ALA A 53 16.49 7.65 1.25
CA ALA A 53 15.88 7.01 2.39
C ALA A 53 14.37 7.28 2.36
N ASP A 54 13.57 6.21 2.38
CA ASP A 54 12.10 6.19 2.40
C ASP A 54 11.45 7.21 1.43
N LEU A 55 11.97 7.28 0.19
CA LEU A 55 11.22 7.89 -0.91
C LEU A 55 10.22 6.85 -1.38
N ASP A 56 8.99 7.00 -0.93
CA ASP A 56 7.93 6.03 -1.19
C ASP A 56 7.24 6.28 -2.54
N ILE A 57 6.57 5.27 -3.07
CA ILE A 57 5.79 5.38 -4.31
C ILE A 57 4.70 6.46 -4.16
N ASP A 58 4.06 6.56 -2.98
CA ASP A 58 3.02 7.55 -2.67
C ASP A 58 3.54 8.98 -2.41
N ASP A 59 4.86 9.19 -2.32
CA ASP A 59 5.42 10.55 -2.37
C ASP A 59 5.37 11.15 -3.79
N ILE A 60 5.37 10.28 -4.83
CA ILE A 60 5.42 10.65 -6.25
C ILE A 60 4.07 10.43 -6.94
N PHE A 61 3.44 9.30 -6.69
CA PHE A 61 2.11 8.96 -7.20
C PHE A 61 1.04 9.33 -6.19
N ASP A 62 -0.04 9.96 -6.64
CA ASP A 62 -1.17 10.31 -5.78
C ASP A 62 -2.04 9.08 -5.50
N PRO A 63 -2.24 8.67 -4.24
CA PRO A 63 -3.10 7.54 -3.89
C PRO A 63 -4.59 7.76 -4.17
N THR A 64 -5.01 8.99 -4.50
CA THR A 64 -6.39 9.36 -4.83
C THR A 64 -7.38 8.95 -3.71
N ASN A 65 -6.94 9.09 -2.43
CA ASN A 65 -7.71 8.73 -1.24
C ASN A 65 -7.55 9.78 -0.11
N PRO A 66 -7.97 11.02 -0.32
CA PRO A 66 -7.58 12.19 0.47
C PRO A 66 -7.94 12.11 1.96
N TRP A 67 -8.95 11.30 2.33
CA TRP A 67 -9.39 11.17 3.72
C TRP A 67 -8.73 10.02 4.48
N LEU A 68 -8.16 9.03 3.78
CA LEU A 68 -7.67 7.79 4.41
C LEU A 68 -6.19 7.47 4.15
N GLU A 69 -5.51 8.11 3.19
CA GLU A 69 -4.13 7.76 2.78
C GLU A 69 -3.06 8.03 3.83
N SER A 70 -3.21 9.11 4.62
CA SER A 70 -2.18 9.60 5.54
C SER A 70 -1.83 8.57 6.62
N SER A 71 -0.54 8.31 6.85
CA SER A 71 -0.07 7.45 7.95
C SER A 71 -0.41 8.01 9.33
N GLY A 72 -0.31 9.32 9.51
CA GLY A 72 -0.56 9.98 10.80
C GLY A 72 -2.02 10.28 11.10
N SER A 73 -2.89 10.33 10.09
CA SER A 73 -4.29 10.75 10.27
C SER A 73 -5.28 10.06 9.32
N GLY A 74 -4.84 9.11 8.50
CA GLY A 74 -5.68 8.35 7.57
C GLY A 74 -6.41 7.19 8.22
N ALA A 75 -6.64 6.12 7.47
CA ALA A 75 -7.23 4.88 7.97
C ALA A 75 -6.45 4.29 9.13
N LEU A 76 -7.13 3.55 10.01
CA LEU A 76 -6.49 2.82 11.10
C LEU A 76 -5.82 1.55 10.58
N SER A 77 -6.50 0.81 9.69
CA SER A 77 -5.91 -0.35 9.04
C SER A 77 -4.90 0.07 7.96
N ARG A 78 -3.84 -0.72 7.80
CA ARG A 78 -2.84 -0.54 6.74
C ARG A 78 -3.49 -0.67 5.35
N PHE A 79 -4.44 -1.61 5.21
CA PHE A 79 -5.14 -1.90 3.96
C PHE A 79 -5.93 -0.69 3.44
N ASN A 80 -6.82 -0.08 4.24
CA ASN A 80 -7.70 0.99 3.78
C ASN A 80 -7.02 2.34 3.49
N ARG A 81 -5.71 2.47 3.72
CA ARG A 81 -4.99 3.71 3.41
C ARG A 81 -4.86 3.94 1.92
N ARG A 82 -4.50 2.93 1.15
CA ARG A 82 -4.19 3.03 -0.29
C ARG A 82 -4.16 1.66 -0.94
N ASN A 83 -4.28 1.62 -2.26
CA ASN A 83 -4.19 0.38 -3.03
C ASN A 83 -2.82 -0.31 -2.77
N PRO A 84 -2.80 -1.46 -2.07
CA PRO A 84 -1.53 -2.06 -1.65
C PRO A 84 -0.69 -2.58 -2.81
N VAL A 85 -1.34 -3.00 -3.91
CA VAL A 85 -0.61 -3.63 -5.01
C VAL A 85 0.15 -2.63 -5.89
N THR A 86 -0.20 -1.35 -5.86
CA THR A 86 0.47 -0.32 -6.66
C THR A 86 1.26 0.72 -5.86
N TYR A 87 1.01 0.83 -4.53
CA TYR A 87 1.69 1.82 -3.69
C TYR A 87 2.52 1.19 -2.56
N ARG A 88 2.77 -0.12 -2.63
CA ARG A 88 3.59 -0.85 -1.65
C ARG A 88 4.42 -1.90 -2.39
N GLY A 89 5.51 -1.47 -2.97
CA GLY A 89 6.51 -2.30 -3.62
C GLY A 89 7.89 -2.00 -3.05
N PRO A 90 8.95 -2.49 -3.66
CA PRO A 90 10.30 -2.01 -3.38
C PRO A 90 10.37 -0.49 -3.55
N GLU A 91 10.79 0.21 -2.52
CA GLU A 91 10.82 1.66 -2.45
C GLU A 91 11.91 2.11 -1.47
N GLY A 92 12.29 3.39 -1.47
CA GLY A 92 13.25 3.94 -0.53
C GLY A 92 14.32 4.80 -1.19
N ALA A 93 14.97 4.35 -2.25
CA ALA A 93 16.03 5.10 -2.93
C ALA A 93 15.79 5.22 -4.43
N GLY A 94 15.92 6.43 -4.98
CA GLY A 94 15.75 6.66 -6.42
C GLY A 94 15.16 8.02 -6.73
N GLY A 95 14.23 8.06 -7.69
CA GLY A 95 13.59 9.32 -8.05
C GLY A 95 12.45 9.18 -9.04
N GLY A 96 11.83 10.30 -9.30
CA GLY A 96 10.73 10.39 -10.24
C GLY A 96 10.33 11.82 -10.53
N PHE A 97 9.26 11.97 -11.28
CA PHE A 97 8.71 13.28 -11.54
C PHE A 97 7.21 13.23 -11.82
N THR A 98 6.55 14.36 -11.62
CA THR A 98 5.19 14.62 -12.05
C THR A 98 5.18 15.76 -13.06
N TYR A 99 4.54 15.55 -14.21
CA TYR A 99 4.31 16.58 -15.22
C TYR A 99 2.82 16.87 -15.37
N LYS A 100 2.43 18.13 -15.19
CA LYS A 100 1.06 18.62 -15.38
C LYS A 100 0.88 19.13 -16.81
N PHE A 101 0.15 18.40 -17.63
CA PHE A 101 -0.24 18.88 -18.97
C PHE A 101 -1.24 20.05 -18.87
N SER A 102 -2.20 19.89 -17.95
CA SER A 102 -3.24 20.87 -17.59
C SER A 102 -3.65 20.67 -16.13
N ASP A 103 -4.61 21.42 -15.64
CA ASP A 103 -5.21 21.21 -14.31
C ASP A 103 -5.99 19.88 -14.26
N ALA A 104 -6.46 19.39 -15.41
CA ALA A 104 -7.23 18.15 -15.52
C ALA A 104 -6.40 16.89 -15.84
N LEU A 105 -5.11 17.02 -16.19
CA LEU A 105 -4.30 15.89 -16.66
C LEU A 105 -2.86 15.99 -16.21
N SER A 106 -2.37 14.96 -15.53
CA SER A 106 -0.98 14.80 -15.11
C SER A 106 -0.43 13.41 -15.42
N LEU A 107 0.88 13.32 -15.57
CA LEU A 107 1.63 12.08 -15.68
C LEU A 107 2.76 12.10 -14.67
N SER A 108 2.83 11.05 -13.85
CA SER A 108 3.96 10.82 -12.94
C SER A 108 4.72 9.58 -13.40
N LEU A 109 6.04 9.63 -13.31
CA LEU A 109 6.93 8.49 -13.54
C LEU A 109 7.86 8.33 -12.35
N LEU A 110 8.24 7.09 -12.03
CA LEU A 110 9.23 6.80 -10.98
C LEU A 110 10.10 5.59 -11.34
N TYR A 111 11.29 5.58 -10.73
CA TYR A 111 12.12 4.42 -10.51
C TYR A 111 12.66 4.48 -9.08
N LEU A 112 12.35 3.46 -8.28
CA LEU A 112 12.77 3.32 -6.89
C LEU A 112 13.38 1.93 -6.70
N ALA A 113 14.49 1.87 -5.97
CA ALA A 113 15.06 0.63 -5.46
C ALA A 113 14.76 0.48 -3.98
N ASP A 114 14.82 -0.73 -3.45
CA ASP A 114 14.75 -0.97 -2.02
C ASP A 114 15.81 -0.16 -1.28
N GLY A 115 15.40 0.53 -0.21
CA GLY A 115 16.25 1.48 0.49
C GLY A 115 17.39 0.82 1.27
N ASP A 116 17.17 -0.40 1.74
CA ASP A 116 18.15 -1.15 2.52
C ASP A 116 19.22 -1.76 1.59
N ASP A 117 18.80 -2.21 0.40
CA ASP A 117 19.68 -2.86 -0.57
C ASP A 117 20.37 -1.88 -1.52
N ALA A 118 19.76 -0.73 -1.82
CA ALA A 118 20.30 0.24 -2.78
C ALA A 118 21.76 0.67 -2.54
N PRO A 119 22.26 0.84 -1.29
CA PRO A 119 23.66 1.16 -1.04
C PRO A 119 24.58 -0.05 -1.03
N SER A 120 24.06 -1.28 -1.07
CA SER A 120 24.84 -2.51 -0.98
C SER A 120 25.55 -2.83 -2.31
N PRO A 121 26.83 -3.21 -2.28
CA PRO A 121 27.56 -3.68 -3.47
C PRO A 121 27.43 -5.20 -3.66
N ALA A 122 26.61 -5.89 -2.87
CA ALA A 122 26.48 -7.34 -2.96
C ALA A 122 25.76 -7.78 -4.25
N GLN A 123 25.79 -9.06 -4.52
CA GLN A 123 25.13 -9.63 -5.70
C GLN A 123 23.62 -9.61 -5.48
N LYS A 124 22.85 -9.21 -6.47
CA LYS A 124 21.39 -9.00 -6.44
C LYS A 124 20.95 -7.81 -5.57
N ASP A 125 21.87 -6.95 -5.12
CA ASP A 125 21.60 -5.70 -4.43
C ASP A 125 21.94 -4.49 -5.33
N GLY A 126 21.77 -3.28 -4.78
CA GLY A 126 22.15 -2.03 -5.42
C GLY A 126 21.01 -1.38 -6.18
N LEU A 127 21.24 -0.15 -6.60
CA LEU A 127 20.21 0.71 -7.20
C LEU A 127 19.57 0.12 -8.49
N PHE A 128 20.30 -0.71 -9.25
CA PHE A 128 19.83 -1.24 -10.54
C PHE A 128 19.91 -2.76 -10.67
N ASN A 129 20.32 -3.46 -9.64
CA ASN A 129 20.53 -4.90 -9.67
C ASN A 129 19.79 -5.65 -8.55
N GLY A 130 19.20 -4.94 -7.60
CA GLY A 130 18.37 -5.44 -6.50
C GLY A 130 16.89 -5.27 -6.76
N ALA A 131 16.11 -5.29 -5.68
CA ALA A 131 14.68 -5.05 -5.71
C ALA A 131 14.37 -3.64 -6.22
N TYR A 132 13.38 -3.52 -7.10
CA TYR A 132 12.97 -2.23 -7.66
C TYR A 132 11.49 -2.14 -8.00
N SER A 133 11.00 -0.90 -8.07
CA SER A 133 9.72 -0.52 -8.68
C SER A 133 9.96 0.55 -9.76
N ALA A 134 9.45 0.32 -10.97
CA ALA A 134 9.43 1.29 -12.05
C ALA A 134 8.01 1.48 -12.53
N GLY A 135 7.50 2.72 -12.54
CA GLY A 135 6.08 2.89 -12.80
C GLY A 135 5.68 4.22 -13.42
N ALA A 136 4.42 4.25 -13.82
CA ALA A 136 3.73 5.40 -14.36
C ALA A 136 2.32 5.54 -13.75
N GLN A 137 1.91 6.77 -13.46
CA GLN A 137 0.56 7.10 -13.05
C GLN A 137 0.01 8.23 -13.90
N LEU A 138 -1.20 8.01 -14.45
CA LEU A 138 -1.99 9.03 -15.13
C LEU A 138 -3.05 9.56 -14.17
N GLY A 139 -2.95 10.83 -13.79
CA GLY A 139 -3.95 11.53 -12.98
C GLY A 139 -4.92 12.31 -13.88
N ILE A 140 -6.22 12.14 -13.67
CA ILE A 140 -7.30 12.72 -14.47
C ILE A 140 -8.32 13.37 -13.55
N SER A 141 -8.50 14.70 -13.65
CA SER A 141 -9.49 15.48 -12.89
C SER A 141 -10.42 16.19 -13.87
N PRO A 142 -11.41 15.46 -14.43
CA PRO A 142 -12.27 16.00 -15.52
C PRO A 142 -13.20 17.12 -15.04
N ILE A 143 -13.49 17.15 -13.75
CA ILE A 143 -14.25 18.18 -13.04
C ILE A 143 -13.68 18.35 -11.63
N ASP A 144 -13.91 19.49 -10.99
CA ASP A 144 -13.27 19.91 -9.72
C ASP A 144 -13.50 18.94 -8.54
N ASN A 145 -14.52 18.12 -8.59
CA ASN A 145 -14.92 17.20 -7.52
C ASN A 145 -14.70 15.72 -7.84
N LEU A 146 -14.07 15.38 -8.98
CA LEU A 146 -13.77 14.01 -9.40
C LEU A 146 -12.30 13.89 -9.77
N GLU A 147 -11.61 13.02 -9.07
CA GLU A 147 -10.23 12.62 -9.34
C GLU A 147 -10.19 11.13 -9.67
N LEU A 148 -9.47 10.79 -10.73
CA LEU A 148 -9.23 9.43 -11.18
C LEU A 148 -7.74 9.24 -11.35
N SER A 149 -7.25 8.04 -11.08
CA SER A 149 -5.89 7.67 -11.43
C SER A 149 -5.81 6.26 -11.99
N LEU A 150 -4.94 6.09 -12.98
CA LEU A 150 -4.54 4.80 -13.53
C LEU A 150 -3.05 4.63 -13.26
N THR A 151 -2.69 3.55 -12.62
CA THR A 151 -1.33 3.30 -12.16
C THR A 151 -0.83 1.97 -12.71
N TYR A 152 0.38 1.96 -13.23
CA TYR A 152 1.13 0.77 -13.61
C TYR A 152 2.50 0.78 -12.92
N VAL A 153 2.88 -0.34 -12.31
CA VAL A 153 4.20 -0.53 -11.72
C VAL A 153 4.76 -1.88 -12.13
N ARG A 154 5.93 -1.90 -12.72
CA ARG A 154 6.76 -3.10 -12.84
C ARG A 154 7.65 -3.18 -11.62
N SER A 155 7.66 -4.32 -10.94
CA SER A 155 8.55 -4.57 -9.81
C SER A 155 9.32 -5.87 -9.98
N TYR A 156 10.46 -5.95 -9.29
CA TYR A 156 11.24 -7.17 -9.10
C TYR A 156 11.65 -7.25 -7.63
N GLN A 157 11.57 -8.44 -7.06
CA GLN A 157 11.98 -8.74 -5.68
C GLN A 157 12.78 -10.03 -5.69
N PRO A 158 14.01 -10.05 -5.14
CA PRO A 158 14.81 -11.26 -5.04
C PRO A 158 14.20 -12.27 -4.08
N GLY A 159 14.53 -13.54 -4.21
CA GLY A 159 14.15 -14.57 -3.25
C GLY A 159 14.66 -14.22 -1.85
N GLY A 160 13.85 -14.50 -0.83
CA GLY A 160 14.09 -14.13 0.56
C GLY A 160 13.49 -12.78 0.97
N ASP A 161 13.01 -11.96 0.00
CA ASP A 161 12.45 -10.62 0.28
C ASP A 161 11.19 -10.31 -0.56
N VAL A 162 10.45 -11.33 -0.96
CA VAL A 162 9.23 -11.16 -1.77
C VAL A 162 8.08 -10.68 -0.90
N ASN A 163 7.41 -9.61 -1.32
CA ASN A 163 6.21 -9.08 -0.66
C ASN A 163 5.31 -8.36 -1.67
N LEU A 164 4.53 -9.11 -2.43
CA LEU A 164 3.66 -8.54 -3.46
C LEU A 164 2.43 -7.83 -2.89
N SER A 165 1.91 -8.31 -1.75
CA SER A 165 0.71 -7.77 -1.10
C SER A 165 0.94 -6.51 -0.26
N GLY A 166 2.20 -6.06 -0.12
CA GLY A 166 2.57 -4.93 0.74
C GLY A 166 2.22 -5.16 2.21
N SER A 167 2.27 -6.41 2.68
CA SER A 167 1.89 -6.85 4.02
C SER A 167 0.46 -6.43 4.39
N THR A 168 -0.50 -6.76 3.53
CA THR A 168 -1.94 -6.51 3.76
C THR A 168 -2.83 -7.63 3.24
N GLY A 169 -2.30 -8.66 2.59
CA GLY A 169 -3.01 -9.79 2.00
C GLY A 169 -2.75 -11.10 2.73
N SER A 170 -3.14 -12.21 2.11
CA SER A 170 -2.78 -13.56 2.50
C SER A 170 -1.28 -13.85 2.31
N SER A 171 -0.81 -14.97 2.84
CA SER A 171 0.55 -15.43 2.60
C SER A 171 0.76 -15.78 1.12
N LEU A 172 -0.22 -16.40 0.46
CA LEU A 172 -0.18 -16.69 -0.98
C LEU A 172 -0.13 -15.39 -1.81
N ALA A 173 -0.92 -14.39 -1.48
CA ALA A 173 -0.85 -13.10 -2.17
C ALA A 173 0.44 -12.33 -1.87
N LYS A 174 1.16 -12.66 -0.81
CA LYS A 174 2.46 -12.09 -0.47
C LYS A 174 3.58 -12.75 -1.28
N GLU A 175 3.61 -14.07 -1.30
CA GLU A 175 4.69 -14.91 -1.82
C GLU A 175 4.11 -16.11 -2.59
N PRO A 176 3.50 -15.88 -3.79
CA PRO A 176 2.73 -16.93 -4.48
C PRO A 176 3.57 -18.14 -4.89
N PHE A 177 4.85 -17.94 -5.15
CA PHE A 177 5.79 -19.02 -5.52
C PHE A 177 6.67 -19.48 -4.35
N GLY A 178 6.41 -18.97 -3.13
CA GLY A 178 7.22 -19.19 -1.94
C GLY A 178 8.30 -18.13 -1.71
N GLU A 179 8.81 -18.07 -0.48
CA GLU A 179 9.73 -17.05 -0.02
C GLU A 179 11.05 -17.01 -0.84
N GLU A 180 11.57 -18.18 -1.22
CA GLU A 180 12.88 -18.31 -1.86
C GLU A 180 12.89 -17.98 -3.36
N VAL A 181 11.71 -17.85 -4.00
CA VAL A 181 11.60 -17.64 -5.44
C VAL A 181 11.61 -16.16 -5.79
N ALA A 182 12.65 -15.72 -6.50
CA ALA A 182 12.68 -14.35 -7.02
C ALA A 182 11.45 -14.09 -7.90
N THR A 183 10.78 -12.97 -7.68
CA THR A 183 9.50 -12.67 -8.33
C THR A 183 9.48 -11.29 -8.95
N SER A 184 9.12 -11.22 -10.21
CA SER A 184 8.75 -9.97 -10.85
C SER A 184 7.24 -9.83 -10.99
N ALA A 185 6.73 -8.60 -11.10
CA ALA A 185 5.30 -8.40 -11.19
C ALA A 185 4.91 -7.21 -12.08
N ASN A 186 3.86 -7.38 -12.86
CA ASN A 186 3.11 -6.31 -13.50
C ASN A 186 1.95 -5.92 -12.59
N ARG A 187 1.94 -4.72 -12.06
CA ARG A 187 0.98 -4.23 -11.08
C ARG A 187 0.12 -3.14 -11.69
N PHE A 188 -1.18 -3.30 -11.67
CA PHE A 188 -2.16 -2.38 -12.23
C PHE A 188 -3.09 -1.86 -11.15
N GLY A 189 -3.38 -0.56 -11.18
CA GLY A 189 -4.32 0.08 -10.26
C GLY A 189 -5.22 1.08 -10.97
N ALA A 190 -6.47 1.11 -10.54
CA ALA A 190 -7.42 2.14 -10.89
C ALA A 190 -8.02 2.70 -9.60
N GLN A 191 -7.99 4.01 -9.43
CA GLN A 191 -8.47 4.70 -8.24
C GLN A 191 -9.44 5.81 -8.62
N ALA A 192 -10.41 6.06 -7.75
CA ALA A 192 -11.35 7.16 -7.92
C ALA A 192 -11.67 7.82 -6.57
N SER A 193 -11.82 9.14 -6.60
CA SER A 193 -12.18 9.98 -5.50
C SER A 193 -13.23 10.99 -5.96
N PHE A 194 -14.40 10.98 -5.35
CA PHE A 194 -15.52 11.82 -5.75
C PHE A 194 -16.15 12.53 -4.55
N ARG A 195 -16.10 13.85 -4.57
CA ARG A 195 -16.84 14.67 -3.62
C ARG A 195 -18.27 14.86 -4.12
N LEU A 196 -19.20 14.04 -3.61
CA LEU A 196 -20.59 14.05 -4.00
C LEU A 196 -21.30 15.35 -3.55
N THR A 197 -21.01 15.81 -2.33
CA THR A 197 -21.42 17.11 -1.76
C THR A 197 -20.25 17.71 -0.98
N GLU A 198 -20.42 18.89 -0.39
CA GLU A 198 -19.41 19.45 0.52
C GLU A 198 -19.14 18.55 1.74
N GLN A 199 -20.14 17.78 2.18
CA GLN A 199 -20.10 16.92 3.35
C GLN A 199 -19.94 15.42 3.04
N ILE A 200 -20.07 14.99 1.78
CA ILE A 200 -20.04 13.56 1.43
C ILE A 200 -18.98 13.31 0.38
N HIS A 201 -18.07 12.41 0.70
CA HIS A 201 -17.01 11.95 -0.18
C HIS A 201 -17.07 10.43 -0.33
N ILE A 202 -16.90 9.94 -1.55
CA ILE A 202 -16.84 8.52 -1.92
C ILE A 202 -15.50 8.29 -2.61
N GLY A 203 -14.83 7.21 -2.26
CA GLY A 203 -13.58 6.82 -2.93
C GLY A 203 -13.44 5.32 -3.02
N GLY A 204 -12.43 4.87 -3.73
CA GLY A 204 -12.12 3.46 -3.84
C GLY A 204 -11.04 3.17 -4.87
N TRP A 205 -10.65 1.90 -4.88
CA TRP A 205 -9.67 1.40 -5.85
C TRP A 205 -9.95 -0.04 -6.24
N PHE A 206 -9.35 -0.42 -7.35
CA PHE A 206 -9.14 -1.79 -7.79
C PHE A 206 -7.65 -1.97 -8.09
N GLY A 207 -7.08 -3.13 -7.72
CA GLY A 207 -5.71 -3.49 -7.98
C GLY A 207 -5.59 -4.92 -8.49
N TYR A 208 -4.65 -5.15 -9.40
CA TYR A 208 -4.35 -6.45 -9.98
C TYR A 208 -2.85 -6.61 -10.17
N ILE A 209 -2.33 -7.79 -9.85
CA ILE A 209 -0.94 -8.20 -10.10
C ILE A 209 -0.96 -9.45 -10.98
N ASP A 210 -0.15 -9.40 -12.01
CA ASP A 210 0.34 -10.54 -12.77
C ASP A 210 1.81 -10.73 -12.32
N ALA A 211 2.02 -11.71 -11.43
CA ALA A 211 3.32 -12.06 -10.89
C ALA A 211 3.97 -13.16 -11.73
N ILE A 212 5.30 -13.16 -11.81
CA ILE A 212 6.09 -14.07 -12.64
C ILE A 212 7.26 -14.59 -11.81
N ALA A 213 7.40 -15.91 -11.72
CA ALA A 213 8.56 -16.57 -11.12
C ALA A 213 9.81 -16.35 -12.01
N GLU A 214 10.92 -15.94 -11.41
CA GLU A 214 12.16 -15.61 -12.13
C GLU A 214 13.24 -16.72 -12.00
N ASP A 215 12.98 -17.72 -11.16
CA ASP A 215 13.89 -18.83 -10.91
C ASP A 215 13.10 -20.16 -10.83
N ASP A 216 13.70 -21.28 -11.25
CA ASP A 216 13.18 -22.64 -10.98
C ASP A 216 13.39 -22.97 -9.50
N PHE A 217 12.38 -23.56 -8.85
CA PHE A 217 12.46 -23.96 -7.45
C PHE A 217 11.70 -25.27 -7.19
N ILE A 218 12.23 -26.10 -6.31
CA ILE A 218 11.55 -27.32 -5.86
C ILE A 218 11.32 -27.18 -4.35
N HIS A 219 10.05 -27.11 -3.96
CA HIS A 219 9.67 -27.03 -2.55
C HIS A 219 9.93 -28.36 -1.81
N GLU A 220 10.06 -28.30 -0.50
CA GLU A 220 10.28 -29.50 0.34
C GLU A 220 9.15 -30.54 0.22
N ASN A 221 7.93 -30.09 -0.08
CA ASN A 221 6.76 -30.95 -0.34
C ASN A 221 6.78 -31.61 -1.73
N GLY A 222 7.74 -31.25 -2.59
CA GLY A 222 7.91 -31.75 -3.95
C GLY A 222 7.18 -30.98 -5.03
N GLU A 223 6.50 -29.87 -4.71
CA GLU A 223 5.96 -28.94 -5.70
C GLU A 223 7.10 -28.27 -6.46
N ILE A 224 6.90 -28.05 -7.74
CA ILE A 224 7.90 -27.47 -8.66
C ILE A 224 7.35 -26.16 -9.18
N VAL A 225 8.10 -25.09 -8.97
CA VAL A 225 7.93 -23.81 -9.64
C VAL A 225 8.93 -23.73 -10.78
N GLU A 226 8.47 -23.38 -11.97
CA GLU A 226 9.32 -23.20 -13.16
C GLU A 226 9.50 -21.69 -13.44
N GLU A 227 10.68 -21.28 -13.92
CA GLU A 227 10.89 -19.92 -14.41
C GLU A 227 9.85 -19.57 -15.47
N GLY A 228 9.08 -18.50 -15.22
CA GLY A 228 7.98 -18.05 -16.09
C GLY A 228 6.59 -18.44 -15.63
N ASP A 229 6.45 -19.23 -14.56
CA ASP A 229 5.14 -19.49 -13.93
C ASP A 229 4.50 -18.18 -13.49
N ASN A 230 3.16 -18.08 -13.62
CA ASN A 230 2.41 -16.88 -13.32
C ASN A 230 1.53 -17.06 -12.07
N ALA A 231 1.25 -15.95 -11.40
CA ALA A 231 0.24 -15.90 -10.35
C ALA A 231 -0.59 -14.61 -10.44
N ASP A 232 -1.90 -14.78 -10.33
CA ASP A 232 -2.88 -13.69 -10.40
C ASP A 232 -3.32 -13.27 -9.00
N ILE A 233 -3.15 -11.98 -8.67
CA ILE A 233 -3.56 -11.41 -7.39
C ILE A 233 -4.44 -10.20 -7.64
N PHE A 234 -5.58 -10.13 -6.95
CA PHE A 234 -6.43 -8.96 -7.03
C PHE A 234 -6.81 -8.40 -5.66
N THR A 235 -7.20 -7.14 -5.63
CA THR A 235 -7.72 -6.43 -4.45
C THR A 235 -8.66 -5.31 -4.85
N TRP A 236 -9.56 -4.94 -3.96
CA TRP A 236 -10.37 -3.73 -4.12
C TRP A 236 -10.80 -3.19 -2.77
N ALA A 237 -11.06 -1.89 -2.71
CA ALA A 237 -11.73 -1.28 -1.57
C ALA A 237 -12.57 -0.08 -2.00
N ALA A 238 -13.56 0.23 -1.16
CA ALA A 238 -14.39 1.42 -1.27
C ALA A 238 -14.46 2.13 0.07
N ASN A 239 -14.67 3.45 0.04
CA ASN A 239 -14.82 4.24 1.24
C ASN A 239 -15.88 5.33 1.07
N LEU A 240 -16.47 5.70 2.21
CA LEU A 240 -17.45 6.78 2.34
C LEU A 240 -17.05 7.62 3.54
N SER A 241 -16.88 8.93 3.35
CA SER A 241 -16.54 9.86 4.41
C SER A 241 -17.59 10.96 4.53
N PHE A 242 -18.01 11.22 5.79
CA PHE A 242 -18.91 12.30 6.16
C PHE A 242 -18.09 13.39 6.84
N ILE A 243 -17.97 14.53 6.15
CA ILE A 243 -17.15 15.67 6.56
C ILE A 243 -18.01 16.59 7.43
N ASP A 244 -17.41 17.19 8.46
CA ASP A 244 -18.05 18.09 9.42
C ASP A 244 -19.22 17.45 10.20
N LEU A 245 -19.18 16.12 10.33
CA LEU A 245 -20.22 15.40 11.08
C LEU A 245 -20.15 15.72 12.57
N GLY A 246 -21.12 16.49 13.07
CA GLY A 246 -21.25 16.89 14.46
C GLY A 246 -20.33 18.03 14.92
N LYS A 247 -19.22 18.27 14.26
CA LYS A 247 -18.27 19.37 14.53
C LYS A 247 -17.51 19.72 13.27
N GLU A 248 -17.24 21.00 13.05
CA GLU A 248 -16.38 21.48 11.97
C GLU A 248 -14.98 20.82 12.04
N GLY A 249 -14.51 20.28 10.92
CA GLY A 249 -13.26 19.53 10.80
C GLY A 249 -13.30 18.09 11.28
N ALA A 250 -14.44 17.62 11.84
CA ALA A 250 -14.61 16.21 12.17
C ALA A 250 -14.95 15.39 10.91
N VAL A 251 -14.46 14.14 10.83
CA VAL A 251 -14.74 13.25 9.70
C VAL A 251 -15.05 11.86 10.20
N PHE A 252 -16.24 11.38 9.88
CA PHE A 252 -16.60 9.98 10.05
C PHE A 252 -16.38 9.24 8.75
N SER A 253 -15.63 8.14 8.77
CA SER A 253 -15.37 7.33 7.59
C SER A 253 -15.69 5.87 7.83
N ILE A 254 -16.30 5.24 6.83
CA ILE A 254 -16.42 3.80 6.69
C ILE A 254 -15.66 3.39 5.46
N ALA A 255 -14.82 2.37 5.56
CA ALA A 255 -14.07 1.82 4.45
C ALA A 255 -14.04 0.30 4.53
N GLY A 256 -13.88 -0.36 3.39
CA GLY A 256 -13.71 -1.79 3.38
C GLY A 256 -13.56 -2.34 1.97
N GLY A 257 -13.15 -3.60 1.90
CA GLY A 257 -12.91 -4.28 0.64
C GLY A 257 -12.32 -5.67 0.86
N VAL A 258 -11.75 -6.20 -0.19
CA VAL A 258 -11.06 -7.48 -0.22
C VAL A 258 -9.56 -7.22 -0.22
N PRO A 259 -8.83 -7.60 0.86
CA PRO A 259 -7.38 -7.59 0.88
C PRO A 259 -6.78 -8.38 -0.31
N PRO A 260 -5.51 -8.17 -0.67
CA PRO A 260 -4.88 -8.92 -1.75
C PRO A 260 -5.08 -10.42 -1.63
N ARG A 261 -5.64 -11.02 -2.69
CA ARG A 261 -6.03 -12.41 -2.81
C ARG A 261 -5.37 -13.04 -4.04
N ALA A 262 -4.71 -14.18 -3.87
CA ALA A 262 -4.23 -15.00 -4.97
C ALA A 262 -5.38 -15.87 -5.49
N THR A 263 -5.62 -15.85 -6.81
CA THR A 263 -6.75 -16.55 -7.45
C THR A 263 -6.34 -17.63 -8.42
N GLU A 264 -5.08 -17.59 -8.85
CA GLU A 264 -4.49 -18.57 -9.75
C GLU A 264 -2.98 -18.54 -9.54
N ILE A 265 -2.34 -19.69 -9.39
CA ILE A 265 -0.89 -19.83 -9.28
C ILE A 265 -0.49 -21.04 -10.12
N ASP A 266 0.31 -20.83 -11.17
CA ASP A 266 0.83 -21.89 -12.00
C ASP A 266 1.73 -22.85 -11.20
N GLY A 267 1.78 -24.11 -11.61
CA GLY A 267 2.65 -25.12 -10.98
C GLY A 267 2.11 -25.71 -9.67
N THR A 268 1.00 -25.18 -9.14
CA THR A 268 0.38 -25.67 -7.90
C THR A 268 -1.14 -25.60 -7.99
N ASP A 269 -1.83 -26.40 -7.16
CA ASP A 269 -3.28 -26.27 -6.93
C ASP A 269 -3.58 -25.24 -5.79
N ALA A 270 -2.55 -24.56 -5.27
CA ALA A 270 -2.72 -23.59 -4.18
C ALA A 270 -3.35 -22.30 -4.70
N GLU A 271 -4.44 -21.89 -4.07
CA GLU A 271 -5.10 -20.58 -4.24
C GLU A 271 -5.70 -20.17 -2.90
N ASP A 272 -6.10 -18.92 -2.78
CA ASP A 272 -6.90 -18.48 -1.64
C ASP A 272 -8.35 -18.98 -1.85
N ASP A 273 -8.77 -20.02 -1.14
CA ASP A 273 -10.02 -20.74 -1.38
C ASP A 273 -11.27 -19.87 -1.20
N ASP A 274 -11.25 -19.03 -0.16
CA ASP A 274 -12.37 -18.16 0.23
C ASP A 274 -12.07 -16.69 0.01
N THR A 275 -12.93 -15.82 0.56
CA THR A 275 -12.76 -14.38 0.44
C THR A 275 -12.76 -13.70 1.80
N SER A 276 -11.64 -13.05 2.13
CA SER A 276 -11.57 -12.14 3.27
C SER A 276 -12.27 -10.82 2.96
N TYR A 277 -12.95 -10.27 3.96
CA TYR A 277 -13.45 -8.89 3.92
C TYR A 277 -12.92 -8.11 5.11
N LEU A 278 -12.31 -6.97 4.86
CA LEU A 278 -11.93 -6.02 5.90
C LEU A 278 -12.89 -4.84 5.87
N ILE A 279 -13.53 -4.55 7.01
CA ILE A 279 -14.44 -3.42 7.17
C ILE A 279 -13.97 -2.57 8.35
N GLU A 280 -13.79 -1.27 8.13
CA GLU A 280 -13.31 -0.29 9.09
C GLU A 280 -14.31 0.85 9.27
N ALA A 281 -14.47 1.30 10.51
CA ALA A 281 -15.15 2.55 10.82
C ALA A 281 -14.30 3.37 11.79
N GLN A 282 -14.13 4.68 11.50
CA GLN A 282 -13.37 5.60 12.34
C GLN A 282 -14.01 6.98 12.38
N TYR A 283 -13.76 7.70 13.48
CA TYR A 283 -14.21 9.07 13.64
C TYR A 283 -13.05 9.98 14.03
N LYS A 284 -12.62 10.83 13.11
CA LYS A 284 -11.60 11.87 13.34
C LYS A 284 -12.25 13.05 14.03
N PHE A 285 -11.86 13.31 15.27
CA PHE A 285 -12.41 14.40 16.07
C PHE A 285 -11.32 15.42 16.43
N PRO A 286 -11.33 16.63 15.84
CA PRO A 286 -10.40 17.69 16.19
C PRO A 286 -10.71 18.25 17.57
N ILE A 287 -9.79 18.09 18.53
CA ILE A 287 -9.87 18.72 19.85
C ILE A 287 -9.49 20.19 19.73
N THR A 288 -8.37 20.45 19.06
CA THR A 288 -7.85 21.78 18.68
C THR A 288 -7.35 21.72 17.24
N ASN A 289 -6.85 22.85 16.71
CA ASN A 289 -6.19 22.87 15.39
C ASN A 289 -4.94 21.99 15.30
N ASN A 290 -4.35 21.66 16.44
CA ASN A 290 -3.11 20.90 16.54
C ASN A 290 -3.28 19.49 17.13
N ILE A 291 -4.47 19.15 17.65
CA ILE A 291 -4.72 17.87 18.32
C ILE A 291 -5.99 17.23 17.76
N MET A 292 -5.86 16.04 17.25
CA MET A 292 -6.96 15.22 16.75
C MET A 292 -6.96 13.86 17.45
N ILE A 293 -8.14 13.40 17.90
CA ILE A 293 -8.35 12.05 18.41
C ILE A 293 -9.16 11.27 17.38
N THR A 294 -8.73 10.06 17.08
CA THR A 294 -9.40 9.17 16.13
C THR A 294 -9.69 7.82 16.78
N PRO A 295 -10.82 7.65 17.49
CA PRO A 295 -11.31 6.32 17.81
C PRO A 295 -11.82 5.61 16.56
N GLY A 296 -11.67 4.28 16.53
CA GLY A 296 -12.21 3.45 15.47
C GLY A 296 -11.89 1.98 15.68
N ALA A 297 -12.42 1.16 14.80
CA ALA A 297 -12.21 -0.28 14.81
C ALA A 297 -12.35 -0.83 13.40
N TYR A 298 -11.73 -1.97 13.16
CA TYR A 298 -11.97 -2.77 11.96
C TYR A 298 -12.12 -4.25 12.29
N VAL A 299 -12.80 -4.94 11.42
CA VAL A 299 -13.05 -6.38 11.49
C VAL A 299 -12.55 -7.02 10.20
N ILE A 300 -11.95 -8.20 10.33
CA ILE A 300 -11.52 -9.03 9.23
C ILE A 300 -12.28 -10.35 9.32
N PHE A 301 -13.12 -10.62 8.35
CA PHE A 301 -13.80 -11.89 8.19
C PHE A 301 -12.92 -12.81 7.33
N ASN A 302 -12.89 -14.10 7.65
CA ASN A 302 -12.13 -15.13 6.94
C ASN A 302 -10.67 -14.72 6.71
N PRO A 303 -9.86 -14.41 7.76
CA PRO A 303 -8.48 -13.99 7.61
C PRO A 303 -7.67 -14.95 6.74
N ASN A 304 -6.75 -14.44 5.94
CA ASN A 304 -5.98 -15.21 4.94
C ASN A 304 -6.83 -15.88 3.85
N HIS A 305 -8.05 -15.37 3.60
CA HIS A 305 -9.00 -15.92 2.63
C HIS A 305 -9.37 -17.39 2.92
N ASP A 306 -9.57 -17.71 4.20
CA ASP A 306 -9.88 -19.04 4.71
C ASP A 306 -11.05 -18.92 5.71
N ASP A 307 -12.20 -19.55 5.45
CA ASP A 307 -13.41 -19.46 6.26
C ASP A 307 -13.35 -20.28 7.56
N ASP A 308 -12.37 -21.17 7.69
CA ASP A 308 -12.05 -21.88 8.93
C ASP A 308 -11.32 -20.98 9.95
N ASN A 309 -10.79 -19.82 9.52
CA ASN A 309 -10.11 -18.88 10.39
C ASN A 309 -11.08 -17.96 11.15
N ASP A 310 -10.87 -17.84 12.45
CA ASP A 310 -11.69 -16.98 13.30
C ASP A 310 -11.63 -15.50 12.90
N THR A 311 -12.77 -14.83 12.94
CA THR A 311 -12.90 -13.38 12.69
C THR A 311 -12.02 -12.57 13.64
N ILE A 312 -11.21 -11.66 13.11
CA ILE A 312 -10.33 -10.78 13.89
C ILE A 312 -10.98 -9.41 14.06
N TRP A 313 -10.97 -8.91 15.31
CA TRP A 313 -11.40 -7.56 15.66
C TRP A 313 -10.23 -6.73 16.16
N VAL A 314 -10.04 -5.53 15.60
CA VAL A 314 -9.01 -4.60 16.04
C VAL A 314 -9.66 -3.26 16.39
N GLY A 315 -9.50 -2.82 17.64
CA GLY A 315 -9.92 -1.51 18.11
C GLY A 315 -8.72 -0.61 18.38
N ALA A 316 -8.77 0.66 17.99
CA ALA A 316 -7.71 1.62 18.23
C ALA A 316 -8.24 3.02 18.56
N ILE A 317 -7.47 3.75 19.36
CA ILE A 317 -7.64 5.19 19.57
C ILE A 317 -6.31 5.85 19.24
N ARG A 318 -6.26 6.60 18.13
CA ARG A 318 -5.07 7.34 17.74
C ARG A 318 -5.19 8.80 18.14
N THR A 319 -4.14 9.35 18.76
CA THR A 319 -4.01 10.80 18.96
C THR A 319 -2.94 11.34 18.03
N THR A 320 -3.31 12.30 17.21
CA THR A 320 -2.39 12.98 16.27
C THR A 320 -2.10 14.39 16.74
N PHE A 321 -0.83 14.72 16.87
CA PHE A 321 -0.34 16.07 17.17
C PHE A 321 0.28 16.66 15.91
N LYS A 322 -0.05 17.92 15.60
CA LYS A 322 0.54 18.70 14.50
C LYS A 322 1.28 19.91 15.09
N PHE A 323 2.54 20.06 14.74
CA PHE A 323 3.42 21.14 15.23
C PHE A 323 3.73 22.14 14.12
#